data_978bcec3c7475b475b8f01c4000ed45d
#
_entry.id   978bcec3c7475b475b8f01c4000ed45d
#
_cell.length_a   1.000
_cell.length_b   1.000
_cell.length_c   1.000
_cell.angle_alpha   90.00
_cell.angle_beta   90.00
_cell.angle_gamma   90.00
#
_symmetry.space_group_name_H-M   'P 1'
#
loop_
_entity.id
_entity.type
_entity.pdbx_description
1 polymer ?
#
loop_
_entity_poly.entity_id
_entity_poly.type
_entity_poly.pdbx_seq_one_letter_code
_entity_poly.pdbx_strand_id
1 'polypeptide(L)'
;MHKQRWLDAAKAAGIEQLEIYEQKSRSTSIRLFEGSVDGYTISECNGFAIRGIYKGNMGICFLEQDDDALLEDTLCRIKENAEVITSRDEVEIYAGDSAYPQLQLRSCTWNAHPDAEKIEMLKTVEQYIKESDARIAQVMNTSYGEVDVEIAIDNTLGVHLHDAQHAAYISTAVMAKDQEDTKIAGDWQYLYDDVCFDAKKFAAGVSRKVLDKLSAESVQSAQYPVLIENEAMADLLAAFSGMFDGENAYKGISLLNDSIEKQIFSDKITIVDDPLLKNGYNSRSFDDEGVSCRNKILVDKGVLKTYLHNLKSAKLMNCETTGNGFKAGYAS
;
A
#
# COMPACT_ATOMS: atom_id res chain seq x y z
N MET A 1 -25.17 6.52 1.83
CA MET A 1 -25.52 5.19 2.45
C MET A 1 -25.69 5.35 3.95
N HIS A 2 -26.86 5.00 4.45
CA HIS A 2 -27.10 4.92 5.90
C HIS A 2 -26.70 3.54 6.42
N LYS A 3 -25.43 3.34 6.74
CA LYS A 3 -24.83 2.03 7.06
C LYS A 3 -25.66 1.25 8.11
N GLN A 4 -26.11 1.89 9.20
CA GLN A 4 -26.93 1.22 10.21
C GLN A 4 -28.23 0.63 9.62
N ARG A 5 -28.90 1.34 8.71
CA ARG A 5 -30.09 0.84 8.02
C ARG A 5 -29.79 -0.42 7.21
N TRP A 6 -28.60 -0.47 6.55
CA TRP A 6 -28.15 -1.63 5.78
C TRP A 6 -27.89 -2.83 6.68
N LEU A 7 -27.22 -2.61 7.83
CA LEU A 7 -26.95 -3.67 8.80
C LEU A 7 -28.26 -4.23 9.40
N ASP A 8 -29.24 -3.37 9.72
CA ASP A 8 -30.54 -3.80 10.25
C ASP A 8 -31.35 -4.55 9.19
N ALA A 9 -31.38 -4.07 7.95
CA ALA A 9 -32.08 -4.70 6.85
C ALA A 9 -31.50 -6.10 6.50
N ALA A 10 -30.17 -6.26 6.59
CA ALA A 10 -29.52 -7.56 6.38
C ALA A 10 -30.02 -8.60 7.39
N LYS A 11 -30.12 -8.24 8.67
CA LYS A 11 -30.69 -9.13 9.72
C LYS A 11 -32.14 -9.51 9.39
N ALA A 12 -32.95 -8.51 8.98
CA ALA A 12 -34.34 -8.75 8.58
C ALA A 12 -34.46 -9.66 7.32
N ALA A 13 -33.50 -9.57 6.41
CA ALA A 13 -33.41 -10.42 5.21
C ALA A 13 -32.88 -11.84 5.48
N GLY A 14 -32.51 -12.16 6.72
CA GLY A 14 -31.98 -13.47 7.12
C GLY A 14 -30.51 -13.68 6.78
N ILE A 15 -29.75 -12.60 6.54
CA ILE A 15 -28.28 -12.64 6.44
C ILE A 15 -27.74 -12.70 7.87
N GLU A 16 -26.94 -13.72 8.16
CA GLU A 16 -26.46 -14.03 9.52
C GLU A 16 -25.52 -12.94 10.03
N GLN A 17 -24.60 -12.49 9.17
CA GLN A 17 -23.64 -11.42 9.43
C GLN A 17 -23.46 -10.63 8.14
N LEU A 18 -23.33 -9.30 8.26
CA LEU A 18 -23.01 -8.39 7.16
C LEU A 18 -21.88 -7.46 7.56
N GLU A 19 -21.00 -7.20 6.61
CA GLU A 19 -19.94 -6.18 6.71
C GLU A 19 -20.00 -5.26 5.50
N ILE A 20 -19.79 -3.98 5.76
CA ILE A 20 -19.63 -2.93 4.76
C ILE A 20 -18.21 -2.38 4.90
N TYR A 21 -17.37 -2.68 3.93
CA TYR A 21 -16.06 -2.05 3.76
C TYR A 21 -16.22 -0.92 2.76
N GLU A 22 -15.86 0.29 3.14
CA GLU A 22 -15.88 1.48 2.30
C GLU A 22 -14.46 1.99 2.11
N GLN A 23 -14.10 2.29 0.87
CA GLN A 23 -12.85 2.95 0.53
C GLN A 23 -13.12 4.17 -0.33
N LYS A 24 -12.72 5.34 0.17
CA LYS A 24 -12.67 6.58 -0.60
C LYS A 24 -11.22 6.90 -0.90
N SER A 25 -10.95 7.31 -2.12
CA SER A 25 -9.65 7.83 -2.49
C SER A 25 -9.80 9.05 -3.39
N ARG A 26 -8.92 10.03 -3.16
CA ARG A 26 -8.73 11.16 -4.05
C ARG A 26 -7.25 11.31 -4.32
N SER A 27 -6.89 11.46 -5.58
CA SER A 27 -5.51 11.70 -5.97
C SER A 27 -5.42 12.88 -6.92
N THR A 28 -4.36 13.69 -6.74
CA THR A 28 -3.99 14.75 -7.66
C THR A 28 -2.59 14.46 -8.18
N SER A 29 -2.39 14.58 -9.49
CA SER A 29 -1.09 14.45 -10.14
C SER A 29 -0.84 15.64 -11.04
N ILE A 30 0.31 16.30 -10.85
CA ILE A 30 0.81 17.39 -11.70
C ILE A 30 2.13 16.92 -12.30
N ARG A 31 2.23 16.92 -13.62
CA ARG A 31 3.45 16.54 -14.33
C ARG A 31 3.97 17.69 -15.16
N LEU A 32 5.27 17.93 -15.04
CA LEU A 32 6.00 18.84 -15.90
C LEU A 32 6.85 18.09 -16.93
N PHE A 33 6.95 18.66 -18.09
CA PHE A 33 7.91 18.33 -19.13
C PHE A 33 8.47 19.63 -19.72
N GLU A 34 9.79 19.78 -19.73
CA GLU A 34 10.50 20.96 -20.22
C GLU A 34 9.99 22.30 -19.64
N GLY A 35 9.71 22.32 -18.34
CA GLY A 35 9.27 23.52 -17.61
C GLY A 35 7.80 23.89 -17.81
N SER A 36 7.05 23.12 -18.58
CA SER A 36 5.62 23.33 -18.83
C SER A 36 4.79 22.22 -18.23
N VAL A 37 3.57 22.54 -17.77
CA VAL A 37 2.61 21.52 -17.32
C VAL A 37 2.20 20.68 -18.52
N ASP A 38 2.53 19.40 -18.49
CA ASP A 38 2.21 18.40 -19.51
C ASP A 38 1.04 17.50 -19.08
N GLY A 39 0.77 17.40 -17.78
CA GLY A 39 -0.35 16.65 -17.26
C GLY A 39 -0.86 17.23 -15.94
N TYR A 40 -2.18 17.27 -15.82
CA TYR A 40 -2.89 17.59 -14.58
C TYR A 40 -4.11 16.68 -14.47
N THR A 41 -4.11 15.84 -13.44
CA THR A 41 -5.17 14.84 -13.28
C THR A 41 -5.66 14.84 -11.83
N ILE A 42 -6.97 14.86 -11.66
CA ILE A 42 -7.65 14.56 -10.39
C ILE A 42 -8.47 13.29 -10.62
N SER A 43 -8.32 12.33 -9.73
CA SER A 43 -9.11 11.11 -9.72
C SER A 43 -9.76 10.93 -8.36
N GLU A 44 -11.06 10.63 -8.37
CA GLU A 44 -11.82 10.34 -7.17
C GLU A 44 -12.49 8.97 -7.34
N CYS A 45 -12.40 8.14 -6.32
CA CYS A 45 -13.05 6.85 -6.26
C CYS A 45 -13.74 6.69 -4.91
N ASN A 46 -14.99 6.24 -4.93
CA ASN A 46 -15.71 5.81 -3.74
C ASN A 46 -16.28 4.42 -4.03
N GLY A 47 -15.81 3.42 -3.31
CA GLY A 47 -16.20 2.05 -3.52
C GLY A 47 -16.55 1.33 -2.24
N PHE A 48 -17.48 0.39 -2.34
CA PHE A 48 -17.96 -0.42 -1.24
C PHE A 48 -17.82 -1.89 -1.58
N ALA A 49 -17.25 -2.68 -0.67
CA ALA A 49 -17.41 -4.13 -0.67
C ALA A 49 -18.38 -4.50 0.44
N ILE A 50 -19.51 -5.06 0.06
CA ILE A 50 -20.54 -5.50 1.01
C ILE A 50 -20.52 -7.03 0.98
N ARG A 51 -20.12 -7.63 2.10
CA ARG A 51 -20.03 -9.08 2.23
C ARG A 51 -20.96 -9.55 3.34
N GLY A 52 -21.62 -10.68 3.10
CA GLY A 52 -22.56 -11.23 4.05
C GLY A 52 -22.54 -12.74 4.10
N ILE A 53 -22.76 -13.31 5.27
CA ILE A 53 -22.88 -14.75 5.47
C ILE A 53 -24.38 -15.13 5.39
N TYR A 54 -24.68 -16.01 4.45
CA TYR A 54 -26.02 -16.56 4.25
C TYR A 54 -25.92 -18.08 4.06
N LYS A 55 -26.65 -18.83 4.88
CA LYS A 55 -26.61 -20.32 4.92
C LYS A 55 -25.18 -20.88 5.07
N GLY A 56 -24.35 -20.19 5.86
CA GLY A 56 -22.97 -20.57 6.14
C GLY A 56 -21.96 -20.26 5.02
N ASN A 57 -22.35 -19.61 3.93
CA ASN A 57 -21.46 -19.20 2.83
C ASN A 57 -21.35 -17.69 2.74
N MET A 58 -20.21 -17.18 2.23
CA MET A 58 -19.96 -15.76 2.01
C MET A 58 -20.45 -15.33 0.64
N GLY A 59 -21.40 -14.40 0.57
CA GLY A 59 -21.73 -13.66 -0.64
C GLY A 59 -21.13 -12.27 -0.59
N ILE A 60 -20.67 -11.76 -1.74
CA ILE A 60 -20.03 -10.44 -1.87
C ILE A 60 -20.70 -9.67 -3.00
N CYS A 61 -20.91 -8.37 -2.78
CA CYS A 61 -21.35 -7.41 -3.79
C CYS A 61 -20.49 -6.15 -3.71
N PHE A 62 -20.11 -5.61 -4.87
CA PHE A 62 -19.34 -4.36 -4.97
C PHE A 62 -20.22 -3.24 -5.51
N LEU A 63 -20.11 -2.05 -4.93
CA LEU A 63 -20.83 -0.85 -5.34
C LEU A 63 -19.86 0.32 -5.50
N GLU A 64 -20.15 1.20 -6.46
CA GLU A 64 -19.44 2.47 -6.68
C GLU A 64 -20.34 3.67 -6.37
N GLN A 65 -21.58 3.42 -5.97
CA GLN A 65 -22.57 4.46 -5.68
C GLN A 65 -22.98 4.38 -4.21
N ASP A 66 -22.96 5.53 -3.56
CA ASP A 66 -23.48 5.71 -2.22
C ASP A 66 -25.00 6.00 -2.29
N ASP A 67 -25.79 4.98 -2.58
CA ASP A 67 -27.25 5.11 -2.73
C ASP A 67 -28.01 4.04 -1.95
N ASP A 68 -28.86 4.49 -1.03
CA ASP A 68 -29.74 3.62 -0.23
C ASP A 68 -30.83 2.91 -1.06
N ALA A 69 -31.09 3.36 -2.29
CA ALA A 69 -32.00 2.67 -3.19
C ALA A 69 -31.48 1.30 -3.67
N LEU A 70 -30.17 1.09 -3.59
CA LEU A 70 -29.52 -0.18 -3.97
C LEU A 70 -29.62 -1.27 -2.90
N LEU A 71 -30.12 -0.95 -1.70
CA LEU A 71 -30.11 -1.84 -0.53
C LEU A 71 -30.74 -3.20 -0.83
N GLU A 72 -31.99 -3.24 -1.28
CA GLU A 72 -32.73 -4.49 -1.46
C GLU A 72 -32.11 -5.38 -2.54
N ASP A 73 -31.71 -4.78 -3.68
CA ASP A 73 -31.03 -5.49 -4.77
C ASP A 73 -29.68 -6.06 -4.31
N THR A 74 -28.91 -5.28 -3.56
CA THR A 74 -27.61 -5.72 -3.02
C THR A 74 -27.75 -6.89 -2.06
N LEU A 75 -28.71 -6.84 -1.12
CA LEU A 75 -28.94 -7.95 -0.19
C LEU A 75 -29.42 -9.21 -0.91
N CYS A 76 -30.22 -9.04 -1.98
CA CYS A 76 -30.62 -10.16 -2.83
C CYS A 76 -29.40 -10.80 -3.50
N ARG A 77 -28.55 -10.01 -4.15
CA ARG A 77 -27.31 -10.47 -4.81
C ARG A 77 -26.35 -11.15 -3.84
N ILE A 78 -26.20 -10.65 -2.62
CA ILE A 78 -25.36 -11.28 -1.60
C ILE A 78 -25.87 -12.70 -1.31
N LYS A 79 -27.18 -12.89 -1.15
CA LYS A 79 -27.77 -14.22 -0.92
C LYS A 79 -27.59 -15.14 -2.12
N GLU A 80 -27.86 -14.65 -3.33
CA GLU A 80 -27.68 -15.41 -4.57
C GLU A 80 -26.20 -15.82 -4.74
N ASN A 81 -25.26 -14.91 -4.52
CA ASN A 81 -23.84 -15.20 -4.60
C ASN A 81 -23.40 -16.22 -3.54
N ALA A 82 -23.92 -16.14 -2.31
CA ALA A 82 -23.64 -17.13 -1.27
C ALA A 82 -24.18 -18.52 -1.62
N GLU A 83 -25.36 -18.62 -2.28
CA GLU A 83 -25.99 -19.90 -2.64
C GLU A 83 -25.24 -20.65 -3.75
N VAL A 84 -24.51 -19.97 -4.63
CA VAL A 84 -23.72 -20.62 -5.69
C VAL A 84 -22.33 -21.07 -5.24
N ILE A 85 -21.89 -20.65 -4.06
CA ILE A 85 -20.60 -21.08 -3.49
C ILE A 85 -20.68 -22.55 -3.08
N THR A 86 -19.82 -23.35 -3.62
CA THR A 86 -19.70 -24.80 -3.30
C THR A 86 -18.49 -25.12 -2.42
N SER A 87 -17.64 -24.13 -2.15
CA SER A 87 -16.52 -24.28 -1.21
C SER A 87 -17.05 -24.63 0.19
N ARG A 88 -16.31 -25.46 0.89
CA ARG A 88 -16.55 -25.77 2.30
C ARG A 88 -15.64 -24.99 3.23
N ASP A 89 -14.97 -23.99 2.71
CA ASP A 89 -14.11 -23.13 3.52
C ASP A 89 -14.98 -22.41 4.55
N GLU A 90 -14.55 -22.44 5.79
CA GLU A 90 -15.21 -21.67 6.84
C GLU A 90 -14.99 -20.18 6.57
N VAL A 91 -16.08 -19.45 6.51
CA VAL A 91 -16.09 -18.00 6.32
C VAL A 91 -16.47 -17.29 7.61
N GLU A 92 -15.90 -16.12 7.81
CA GLU A 92 -16.24 -15.29 8.97
C GLU A 92 -16.20 -13.81 8.64
N ILE A 93 -16.99 -13.04 9.38
CA ILE A 93 -16.84 -11.59 9.53
C ILE A 93 -16.26 -11.35 10.92
N TYR A 94 -15.20 -10.56 10.97
CA TYR A 94 -14.48 -10.35 12.22
C TYR A 94 -15.31 -9.54 13.22
N ALA A 95 -15.33 -9.99 14.46
CA ALA A 95 -16.12 -9.33 15.52
C ALA A 95 -15.41 -8.14 16.15
N GLY A 96 -14.21 -7.81 15.71
CA GLY A 96 -13.39 -6.73 16.25
C GLY A 96 -12.53 -7.14 17.43
N ASP A 97 -11.56 -6.30 17.72
CA ASP A 97 -10.71 -6.40 18.89
C ASP A 97 -11.22 -5.53 20.02
N SER A 98 -10.86 -5.87 21.25
CA SER A 98 -11.25 -5.09 22.45
C SER A 98 -10.63 -3.68 22.49
N ALA A 99 -9.52 -3.47 21.77
CA ALA A 99 -8.85 -2.19 21.64
C ALA A 99 -8.02 -2.14 20.37
N TYR A 100 -7.92 -0.94 19.80
CA TYR A 100 -7.08 -0.65 18.64
C TYR A 100 -5.98 0.35 19.00
N PRO A 101 -4.75 0.17 18.48
CA PRO A 101 -3.66 1.11 18.71
C PRO A 101 -4.02 2.51 18.25
N GLN A 102 -3.68 3.50 19.05
CA GLN A 102 -3.76 4.90 18.63
C GLN A 102 -2.48 5.29 17.93
N LEU A 103 -2.57 5.64 16.66
CA LEU A 103 -1.43 6.05 15.86
C LEU A 103 -1.28 7.57 15.85
N GLN A 104 -0.05 8.01 15.92
CA GLN A 104 0.31 9.38 15.60
C GLN A 104 0.89 9.38 14.19
N LEU A 105 0.02 9.59 13.19
CA LEU A 105 0.43 9.66 11.80
C LEU A 105 1.28 10.91 11.55
N ARG A 106 2.13 10.84 10.54
CA ARG A 106 2.95 11.95 10.11
C ARG A 106 2.09 12.99 9.42
N SER A 107 2.26 14.26 9.79
CA SER A 107 1.49 15.36 9.20
C SER A 107 1.95 15.65 7.78
N CYS A 108 0.98 15.84 6.88
CA CYS A 108 1.18 16.29 5.51
C CYS A 108 0.04 17.24 5.15
N THR A 109 0.35 18.53 4.96
CA THR A 109 -0.65 19.56 4.62
C THR A 109 -0.53 20.06 3.18
N TRP A 110 0.19 19.35 2.34
CA TRP A 110 0.43 19.73 0.95
C TRP A 110 -0.82 19.84 0.10
N ASN A 111 -1.89 19.12 0.44
CA ASN A 111 -3.20 19.26 -0.21
C ASN A 111 -3.81 20.66 -0.03
N ALA A 112 -3.44 21.39 1.03
CA ALA A 112 -3.87 22.78 1.26
C ALA A 112 -3.04 23.82 0.49
N HIS A 113 -1.89 23.44 -0.10
CA HIS A 113 -1.07 24.36 -0.88
C HIS A 113 -1.69 24.62 -2.25
N PRO A 114 -1.65 25.87 -2.74
CA PRO A 114 -2.10 26.21 -4.09
C PRO A 114 -1.31 25.45 -5.16
N ASP A 115 -1.97 25.04 -6.24
CA ASP A 115 -1.32 24.33 -7.35
C ASP A 115 -0.17 25.15 -7.99
N ALA A 116 -0.27 26.48 -7.97
CA ALA A 116 0.79 27.35 -8.44
C ALA A 116 2.11 27.16 -7.65
N GLU A 117 2.05 26.95 -6.32
CA GLU A 117 3.22 26.67 -5.49
C GLU A 117 3.80 25.29 -5.79
N LYS A 118 2.94 24.28 -5.97
CA LYS A 118 3.34 22.92 -6.36
C LYS A 118 4.08 22.94 -7.71
N ILE A 119 3.52 23.65 -8.70
CA ILE A 119 4.14 23.83 -10.03
C ILE A 119 5.46 24.55 -9.95
N GLU A 120 5.57 25.60 -9.16
CA GLU A 120 6.81 26.37 -9.00
C GLU A 120 7.92 25.54 -8.32
N MET A 121 7.56 24.72 -7.35
CA MET A 121 8.47 23.74 -6.74
C MET A 121 9.03 22.76 -7.79
N LEU A 122 8.17 22.20 -8.65
CA LEU A 122 8.58 21.30 -9.72
C LEU A 122 9.51 21.97 -10.72
N LYS A 123 9.20 23.19 -11.14
CA LYS A 123 10.07 24.01 -12.04
C LYS A 123 11.44 24.28 -11.43
N THR A 124 11.45 24.60 -10.13
CA THR A 124 12.69 24.84 -9.40
C THR A 124 13.59 23.60 -9.38
N VAL A 125 12.99 22.41 -9.17
CA VAL A 125 13.73 21.13 -9.24
C VAL A 125 14.27 20.88 -10.64
N GLU A 126 13.47 21.05 -11.69
CA GLU A 126 13.94 20.89 -13.08
C GLU A 126 15.09 21.83 -13.40
N GLN A 127 15.01 23.10 -12.96
CA GLN A 127 16.06 24.08 -13.19
C GLN A 127 17.37 23.64 -12.52
N TYR A 128 17.34 23.26 -11.23
CA TYR A 128 18.52 22.81 -10.53
C TYR A 128 19.16 21.56 -11.15
N ILE A 129 18.34 20.63 -11.66
CA ILE A 129 18.83 19.46 -12.37
C ILE A 129 19.54 19.89 -13.66
N LYS A 130 18.90 20.72 -14.50
CA LYS A 130 19.47 21.18 -15.78
C LYS A 130 20.79 21.97 -15.60
N GLU A 131 20.90 22.71 -14.53
CA GLU A 131 22.09 23.50 -14.20
C GLU A 131 23.20 22.71 -13.51
N SER A 132 22.94 21.46 -13.09
CA SER A 132 23.87 20.69 -12.26
C SER A 132 25.11 20.17 -13.01
N ASP A 133 24.96 19.77 -14.27
CA ASP A 133 26.04 19.22 -15.09
C ASP A 133 25.69 19.30 -16.59
N ALA A 134 26.68 19.62 -17.43
CA ALA A 134 26.49 19.75 -18.88
C ALA A 134 26.11 18.42 -19.58
N ARG A 135 26.34 17.28 -18.93
CA ARG A 135 25.95 15.96 -19.44
C ARG A 135 24.48 15.63 -19.15
N ILE A 136 23.77 16.42 -18.38
CA ILE A 136 22.32 16.28 -18.24
C ILE A 136 21.67 16.65 -19.58
N ALA A 137 21.21 15.63 -20.30
CA ALA A 137 20.66 15.81 -21.62
C ALA A 137 19.17 16.22 -21.57
N GLN A 138 18.42 15.67 -20.61
CA GLN A 138 16.99 15.95 -20.48
C GLN A 138 16.46 15.61 -19.09
N VAL A 139 15.59 16.44 -18.54
CA VAL A 139 14.67 16.06 -17.47
C VAL A 139 13.42 15.47 -18.15
N MET A 140 13.25 14.17 -18.04
CA MET A 140 12.20 13.45 -18.76
C MET A 140 10.80 13.75 -18.21
N ASN A 141 10.70 13.90 -16.92
CA ASN A 141 9.51 14.39 -16.23
C ASN A 141 9.88 14.83 -14.81
N THR A 142 9.09 15.74 -14.25
CA THR A 142 9.07 16.03 -12.82
C THR A 142 7.61 16.09 -12.41
N SER A 143 7.24 15.33 -11.39
CA SER A 143 5.85 15.13 -11.02
C SER A 143 5.62 15.36 -9.54
N TYR A 144 4.52 15.99 -9.22
CA TYR A 144 3.92 16.02 -7.90
C TYR A 144 2.74 15.05 -7.88
N GLY A 145 2.61 14.29 -6.82
CA GLY A 145 1.46 13.46 -6.56
C GLY A 145 1.00 13.62 -5.12
N GLU A 146 -0.31 13.62 -4.93
CA GLU A 146 -0.92 13.52 -3.60
C GLU A 146 -2.05 12.50 -3.63
N VAL A 147 -2.28 11.87 -2.50
CA VAL A 147 -3.34 10.89 -2.32
C VAL A 147 -3.95 11.01 -0.93
N ASP A 148 -5.25 11.11 -0.90
CA ASP A 148 -6.10 10.94 0.28
C ASP A 148 -6.76 9.57 0.20
N VAL A 149 -6.71 8.79 1.26
CA VAL A 149 -7.41 7.50 1.37
C VAL A 149 -8.15 7.46 2.69
N GLU A 150 -9.44 7.18 2.62
CA GLU A 150 -10.27 6.91 3.78
C GLU A 150 -10.81 5.48 3.69
N ILE A 151 -10.76 4.76 4.80
CA ILE A 151 -11.29 3.42 4.94
C ILE A 151 -12.25 3.38 6.12
N ALA A 152 -13.41 2.78 5.92
CA ALA A 152 -14.33 2.50 7.00
C ALA A 152 -14.83 1.05 6.94
N ILE A 153 -14.95 0.43 8.11
CA ILE A 153 -15.48 -0.93 8.26
C ILE A 153 -16.61 -0.88 9.29
N ASP A 154 -17.81 -1.26 8.86
CA ASP A 154 -18.99 -1.36 9.70
C ASP A 154 -19.62 -2.73 9.55
N ASN A 155 -19.94 -3.41 10.65
CA ASN A 155 -20.57 -4.74 10.56
C ASN A 155 -21.65 -4.99 11.60
N THR A 156 -22.41 -6.08 11.39
CA THR A 156 -23.51 -6.49 12.28
C THR A 156 -23.05 -6.99 13.65
N LEU A 157 -21.76 -7.19 13.85
CA LEU A 157 -21.15 -7.63 15.13
C LEU A 157 -20.72 -6.46 16.00
N GLY A 158 -20.95 -5.22 15.55
CA GLY A 158 -20.67 -3.99 16.31
C GLY A 158 -19.30 -3.38 16.03
N VAL A 159 -18.63 -3.78 14.99
CA VAL A 159 -17.40 -3.11 14.52
C VAL A 159 -17.77 -1.81 13.81
N HIS A 160 -17.10 -0.73 14.20
CA HIS A 160 -17.18 0.61 13.60
C HIS A 160 -15.76 1.19 13.58
N LEU A 161 -15.06 1.02 12.49
CA LEU A 161 -13.68 1.47 12.33
C LEU A 161 -13.60 2.51 11.21
N HIS A 162 -12.71 3.47 11.38
CA HIS A 162 -12.42 4.49 10.39
C HIS A 162 -10.94 4.86 10.48
N ASP A 163 -10.29 4.96 9.33
CA ASP A 163 -8.92 5.44 9.16
C ASP A 163 -8.87 6.41 7.97
N ALA A 164 -8.05 7.44 8.08
CA ALA A 164 -7.83 8.41 7.01
C ALA A 164 -6.34 8.73 6.93
N GLN A 165 -5.79 8.66 5.73
CA GLN A 165 -4.39 8.94 5.47
C GLN A 165 -4.24 9.90 4.31
N HIS A 166 -3.28 10.79 4.42
CA HIS A 166 -2.86 11.71 3.37
C HIS A 166 -1.37 11.59 3.14
N ALA A 167 -0.96 11.54 1.89
CA ALA A 167 0.44 11.59 1.50
C ALA A 167 0.63 12.45 0.25
N ALA A 168 1.74 13.19 0.21
CA ALA A 168 2.19 13.89 -0.98
C ALA A 168 3.64 13.52 -1.28
N TYR A 169 4.00 13.51 -2.54
CA TYR A 169 5.36 13.19 -2.98
C TYR A 169 5.75 13.94 -4.23
N ILE A 170 7.05 14.09 -4.41
CA ILE A 170 7.67 14.54 -5.65
C ILE A 170 8.48 13.39 -6.25
N SER A 171 8.49 13.31 -7.58
CA SER A 171 9.32 12.37 -8.32
C SER A 171 9.88 13.02 -9.57
N THR A 172 11.04 12.54 -10.03
CA THR A 172 11.64 12.99 -11.30
C THR A 172 12.43 11.88 -11.96
N ALA A 173 12.52 11.91 -13.27
CA ALA A 173 13.39 11.06 -14.07
C ALA A 173 14.26 11.91 -14.98
N VAL A 174 15.56 11.59 -15.03
CA VAL A 174 16.59 12.36 -15.68
C VAL A 174 17.41 11.48 -16.60
N MET A 175 17.73 12.01 -17.78
CA MET A 175 18.61 11.39 -18.75
C MET A 175 19.94 12.15 -18.82
N ALA A 176 21.03 11.46 -18.64
CA ALA A 176 22.38 11.98 -18.89
C ALA A 176 22.99 11.31 -20.11
N LYS A 177 23.80 12.07 -20.85
CA LYS A 177 24.52 11.61 -22.03
C LYS A 177 25.97 12.08 -22.00
N ASP A 178 26.87 11.15 -22.24
CA ASP A 178 28.28 11.44 -22.46
C ASP A 178 28.76 10.67 -23.70
N GLN A 179 29.09 11.41 -24.75
CA GLN A 179 29.36 10.87 -26.08
C GLN A 179 28.23 9.95 -26.57
N GLU A 180 28.49 8.65 -26.72
CA GLU A 180 27.50 7.65 -27.14
C GLU A 180 26.79 6.97 -25.96
N ASP A 181 27.27 7.16 -24.73
CA ASP A 181 26.65 6.55 -23.54
C ASP A 181 25.49 7.40 -23.04
N THR A 182 24.35 6.76 -22.87
CA THR A 182 23.12 7.39 -22.37
C THR A 182 22.57 6.57 -21.20
N LYS A 183 22.31 7.24 -20.08
CA LYS A 183 21.79 6.62 -18.87
C LYS A 183 20.58 7.39 -18.36
N ILE A 184 19.69 6.67 -17.69
CA ILE A 184 18.52 7.22 -17.03
C ILE A 184 18.55 6.84 -15.55
N ALA A 185 18.21 7.80 -14.70
CA ALA A 185 17.92 7.57 -13.29
C ALA A 185 16.76 8.46 -12.85
N GLY A 186 16.09 8.05 -11.81
CA GLY A 186 15.04 8.82 -11.16
C GLY A 186 15.17 8.75 -9.66
N ASP A 187 14.41 9.58 -9.01
CA ASP A 187 14.24 9.58 -7.56
C ASP A 187 12.87 10.11 -7.19
N TRP A 188 12.46 9.84 -5.95
CA TRP A 188 11.23 10.35 -5.40
C TRP A 188 11.38 10.61 -3.89
N GLN A 189 10.56 11.50 -3.35
CA GLN A 189 10.56 11.84 -1.93
C GLN A 189 9.16 12.19 -1.47
N TYR A 190 8.77 11.68 -0.29
CA TYR A 190 7.57 12.16 0.38
C TYR A 190 7.76 13.59 0.90
N LEU A 191 6.67 14.33 0.87
CA LEU A 191 6.57 15.70 1.36
C LEU A 191 5.77 15.70 2.66
N TYR A 192 6.45 15.89 3.79
CA TYR A 192 5.85 15.97 5.12
C TYR A 192 6.17 17.28 5.79
N ASP A 193 5.30 17.74 6.68
CA ASP A 193 5.41 19.05 7.32
C ASP A 193 6.62 19.17 8.27
N ASP A 194 7.07 18.05 8.83
CA ASP A 194 8.22 17.98 9.75
C ASP A 194 9.59 17.99 9.03
N VAL A 195 9.60 17.91 7.70
CA VAL A 195 10.80 17.96 6.88
C VAL A 195 10.65 18.99 5.78
N CYS A 196 11.40 20.11 5.90
CA CYS A 196 11.44 21.09 4.83
C CYS A 196 12.01 20.43 3.55
N PHE A 197 11.25 20.45 2.47
CA PHE A 197 11.73 19.97 1.18
C PHE A 197 12.81 20.89 0.63
N ASP A 198 13.97 20.34 0.35
CA ASP A 198 15.11 21.03 -0.25
C ASP A 198 15.25 20.63 -1.72
N ALA A 199 14.69 21.45 -2.60
CA ALA A 199 14.70 21.21 -4.05
C ALA A 199 16.12 21.09 -4.62
N LYS A 200 17.10 21.86 -4.10
CA LYS A 200 18.49 21.81 -4.55
C LYS A 200 19.17 20.51 -4.14
N LYS A 201 18.96 20.07 -2.91
CA LYS A 201 19.50 18.79 -2.40
C LYS A 201 18.90 17.60 -3.15
N PHE A 202 17.58 17.61 -3.39
CA PHE A 202 16.90 16.59 -4.15
C PHE A 202 17.43 16.51 -5.58
N ALA A 203 17.49 17.64 -6.29
CA ALA A 203 18.04 17.74 -7.65
C ALA A 203 19.49 17.23 -7.73
N ALA A 204 20.36 17.63 -6.79
CA ALA A 204 21.74 17.16 -6.73
C ALA A 204 21.85 15.64 -6.52
N GLY A 205 20.96 15.06 -5.70
CA GLY A 205 20.87 13.61 -5.50
C GLY A 205 20.55 12.86 -6.77
N VAL A 206 19.50 13.28 -7.48
CA VAL A 206 19.09 12.68 -8.75
C VAL A 206 20.17 12.83 -9.82
N SER A 207 20.75 14.02 -9.96
CA SER A 207 21.81 14.26 -10.94
C SER A 207 23.01 13.37 -10.69
N ARG A 208 23.43 13.21 -9.43
CA ARG A 208 24.51 12.29 -9.06
C ARG A 208 24.15 10.84 -9.44
N LYS A 209 22.94 10.36 -9.10
CA LYS A 209 22.49 9.00 -9.41
C LYS A 209 22.57 8.69 -10.92
N VAL A 210 22.24 9.63 -11.81
CA VAL A 210 22.32 9.39 -13.25
C VAL A 210 23.75 9.51 -13.78
N LEU A 211 24.54 10.47 -13.27
CA LEU A 211 25.93 10.67 -13.68
C LEU A 211 26.83 9.51 -13.26
N ASP A 212 26.63 8.95 -12.07
CA ASP A 212 27.38 7.80 -11.57
C ASP A 212 27.13 6.53 -12.41
N LYS A 213 26.04 6.49 -13.20
CA LYS A 213 25.78 5.39 -14.15
C LYS A 213 26.52 5.53 -15.49
N LEU A 214 26.98 6.74 -15.84
CA LEU A 214 27.74 6.95 -17.08
C LEU A 214 29.05 6.17 -17.02
N SER A 215 29.44 5.62 -18.17
CA SER A 215 30.64 4.76 -18.34
C SER A 215 30.60 3.47 -17.51
N ALA A 216 29.40 3.08 -17.01
CA ALA A 216 29.25 1.78 -16.34
C ALA A 216 29.38 0.64 -17.37
N GLU A 217 30.26 -0.32 -17.08
CA GLU A 217 30.49 -1.49 -17.88
C GLU A 217 29.94 -2.76 -17.23
N SER A 218 29.69 -3.78 -18.04
CA SER A 218 29.26 -5.09 -17.53
C SER A 218 30.41 -5.77 -16.81
N VAL A 219 30.16 -6.29 -15.62
CA VAL A 219 31.12 -7.10 -14.89
C VAL A 219 31.11 -8.56 -15.39
N GLN A 220 32.25 -9.24 -15.34
CA GLN A 220 32.29 -10.65 -15.66
C GLN A 220 31.55 -11.50 -14.64
N SER A 221 31.01 -12.65 -15.09
CA SER A 221 30.36 -13.59 -14.16
C SER A 221 31.40 -14.19 -13.21
N ALA A 222 31.28 -13.89 -11.93
CA ALA A 222 32.13 -14.39 -10.86
C ALA A 222 31.43 -14.29 -9.50
N GLN A 223 32.11 -14.73 -8.46
CA GLN A 223 31.64 -14.47 -7.07
C GLN A 223 32.33 -13.20 -6.58
N TYR A 224 31.51 -12.27 -6.13
CA TYR A 224 31.94 -10.98 -5.61
C TYR A 224 31.40 -10.74 -4.20
N PRO A 225 32.15 -10.08 -3.32
CA PRO A 225 31.53 -9.44 -2.17
C PRO A 225 30.65 -8.29 -2.66
N VAL A 226 29.39 -8.27 -2.22
CA VAL A 226 28.40 -7.28 -2.66
C VAL A 226 27.97 -6.44 -1.49
N LEU A 227 28.03 -5.12 -1.64
CA LEU A 227 27.39 -4.16 -0.76
C LEU A 227 26.08 -3.73 -1.41
N ILE A 228 24.97 -3.99 -0.74
CA ILE A 228 23.62 -3.60 -1.20
C ILE A 228 23.22 -2.35 -0.43
N GLU A 229 22.91 -1.27 -1.16
CA GLU A 229 22.35 -0.06 -0.55
C GLU A 229 20.97 -0.33 0.07
N ASN A 230 20.59 0.47 1.05
CA ASN A 230 19.32 0.31 1.77
C ASN A 230 18.09 0.43 0.84
N GLU A 231 18.11 1.32 -0.14
CA GLU A 231 17.02 1.43 -1.15
C GLU A 231 16.90 0.16 -1.98
N ALA A 232 18.02 -0.34 -2.52
CA ALA A 232 18.05 -1.58 -3.29
C ALA A 232 17.65 -2.80 -2.45
N MET A 233 18.00 -2.82 -1.15
CA MET A 233 17.58 -3.88 -0.24
C MET A 233 16.07 -3.80 0.02
N ALA A 234 15.49 -2.60 0.16
CA ALA A 234 14.05 -2.42 0.30
C ALA A 234 13.30 -2.95 -0.93
N ASP A 235 13.79 -2.65 -2.14
CA ASP A 235 13.22 -3.16 -3.40
C ASP A 235 13.29 -4.69 -3.49
N LEU A 236 14.43 -5.28 -3.09
CA LEU A 236 14.57 -6.74 -3.03
C LEU A 236 13.57 -7.36 -2.04
N LEU A 237 13.45 -6.82 -0.83
CA LEU A 237 12.48 -7.31 0.14
C LEU A 237 11.05 -7.16 -0.36
N ALA A 238 10.71 -6.05 -1.01
CA ALA A 238 9.39 -5.84 -1.61
C ALA A 238 9.09 -6.87 -2.71
N ALA A 239 10.06 -7.13 -3.61
CA ALA A 239 9.92 -8.12 -4.69
C ALA A 239 9.69 -9.55 -4.17
N PHE A 240 10.27 -9.89 -3.02
CA PHE A 240 10.16 -11.21 -2.40
C PHE A 240 9.20 -11.25 -1.20
N SER A 241 8.47 -10.17 -0.90
CA SER A 241 7.56 -10.11 0.26
C SER A 241 6.51 -11.22 0.26
N GLY A 242 6.04 -11.65 -0.91
CA GLY A 242 5.09 -12.75 -1.05
C GLY A 242 5.58 -14.09 -0.51
N MET A 243 6.88 -14.26 -0.23
CA MET A 243 7.38 -15.46 0.42
C MET A 243 6.97 -15.56 1.91
N PHE A 244 6.63 -14.45 2.53
CA PHE A 244 6.14 -14.39 3.91
C PHE A 244 4.62 -14.47 4.01
N ASP A 245 3.90 -14.50 2.89
CA ASP A 245 2.45 -14.60 2.87
C ASP A 245 1.97 -16.00 3.29
N GLY A 246 1.06 -16.06 4.27
CA GLY A 246 0.56 -17.31 4.84
C GLY A 246 -0.27 -18.12 3.85
N GLU A 247 -1.02 -17.48 2.95
CA GLU A 247 -1.79 -18.20 1.93
C GLU A 247 -0.87 -18.83 0.86
N ASN A 248 0.20 -18.12 0.48
CA ASN A 248 1.23 -18.67 -0.41
C ASN A 248 1.97 -19.85 0.22
N ALA A 249 2.26 -19.76 1.53
CA ALA A 249 2.85 -20.88 2.26
C ALA A 249 1.89 -22.08 2.31
N TYR A 250 0.62 -21.86 2.64
CA TYR A 250 -0.39 -22.92 2.63
C TYR A 250 -0.55 -23.61 1.27
N LYS A 251 -0.55 -22.83 0.18
CA LYS A 251 -0.65 -23.34 -1.19
C LYS A 251 0.62 -24.02 -1.70
N GLY A 252 1.71 -24.00 -0.96
CA GLY A 252 2.97 -24.62 -1.36
C GLY A 252 3.74 -23.85 -2.43
N ILE A 253 3.41 -22.58 -2.67
CA ILE A 253 4.07 -21.72 -3.67
C ILE A 253 5.07 -20.71 -3.08
N SER A 254 5.15 -20.60 -1.75
CA SER A 254 6.17 -19.79 -1.09
C SER A 254 7.54 -20.49 -1.15
N LEU A 255 8.61 -19.71 -1.31
CA LEU A 255 10.00 -20.19 -1.19
C LEU A 255 10.33 -20.65 0.25
N LEU A 256 9.53 -20.27 1.23
CA LEU A 256 9.73 -20.55 2.65
C LEU A 256 8.75 -21.59 3.21
N ASN A 257 8.16 -22.42 2.36
CA ASN A 257 7.27 -23.50 2.81
C ASN A 257 7.93 -24.35 3.90
N ASP A 258 7.14 -24.70 4.92
CA ASP A 258 7.57 -25.53 6.05
C ASP A 258 8.87 -25.04 6.72
N SER A 259 9.13 -23.73 6.69
CA SER A 259 10.37 -23.14 7.20
C SER A 259 10.24 -22.47 8.55
N ILE A 260 9.07 -22.52 9.19
CA ILE A 260 8.90 -22.03 10.57
C ILE A 260 9.91 -22.72 11.48
N GLU A 261 10.56 -21.94 12.36
CA GLU A 261 11.65 -22.32 13.26
C GLU A 261 12.91 -22.87 12.56
N LYS A 262 13.06 -22.66 11.24
CA LYS A 262 14.30 -23.00 10.52
C LYS A 262 15.14 -21.75 10.24
N GLN A 263 16.44 -21.96 10.18
CA GLN A 263 17.40 -20.94 9.75
C GLN A 263 17.29 -20.74 8.25
N ILE A 264 16.79 -19.58 7.82
CA ILE A 264 16.59 -19.23 6.40
C ILE A 264 17.55 -18.14 5.91
N PHE A 265 18.07 -17.34 6.83
CA PHE A 265 19.04 -16.29 6.59
C PHE A 265 20.21 -16.38 7.56
N SER A 266 21.22 -15.53 7.41
CA SER A 266 22.27 -15.34 8.38
C SER A 266 21.70 -14.90 9.74
N ASP A 267 22.37 -15.28 10.82
CA ASP A 267 22.07 -14.86 12.20
C ASP A 267 22.15 -13.32 12.43
N LYS A 268 22.69 -12.61 11.46
CA LYS A 268 22.76 -11.14 11.46
C LYS A 268 21.47 -10.48 10.95
N ILE A 269 20.54 -11.25 10.37
CA ILE A 269 19.32 -10.73 9.76
C ILE A 269 18.15 -10.90 10.73
N THR A 270 17.50 -9.79 11.05
CA THR A 270 16.20 -9.74 11.72
C THR A 270 15.24 -8.92 10.87
N ILE A 271 14.05 -9.46 10.60
CA ILE A 271 13.00 -8.80 9.83
C ILE A 271 11.77 -8.65 10.74
N VAL A 272 11.30 -7.43 10.85
CA VAL A 272 10.14 -7.06 11.68
C VAL A 272 9.09 -6.43 10.78
N ASP A 273 7.83 -6.85 10.91
CA ASP A 273 6.67 -6.11 10.43
C ASP A 273 6.17 -5.21 11.56
N ASP A 274 6.36 -3.90 11.39
CA ASP A 274 5.98 -2.88 12.36
C ASP A 274 4.93 -1.91 11.81
N PRO A 275 3.65 -2.29 11.83
CA PRO A 275 2.56 -1.41 11.39
C PRO A 275 2.34 -0.21 12.32
N LEU A 276 2.98 -0.18 13.48
CA LEU A 276 2.85 0.88 14.48
C LEU A 276 4.08 1.80 14.51
N LEU A 277 4.95 1.69 13.51
CA LEU A 277 6.19 2.46 13.45
C LEU A 277 5.88 3.96 13.50
N LYS A 278 6.43 4.65 14.49
CA LYS A 278 6.30 6.10 14.62
C LYS A 278 6.87 6.77 13.36
N ASN A 279 6.07 7.61 12.73
CA ASN A 279 6.39 8.26 11.46
C ASN A 279 6.59 7.28 10.28
N GLY A 280 6.08 6.06 10.37
CA GLY A 280 6.02 5.13 9.25
C GLY A 280 5.09 5.63 8.14
N TYR A 281 5.42 5.32 6.88
CA TYR A 281 4.65 5.79 5.73
C TYR A 281 3.29 5.08 5.60
N ASN A 282 3.20 3.83 6.05
CA ASN A 282 2.02 2.98 5.95
C ASN A 282 1.61 2.41 7.31
N SER A 283 1.82 3.16 8.40
CA SER A 283 1.38 2.73 9.72
C SER A 283 -0.14 2.65 9.79
N ARG A 284 -0.67 1.55 10.32
CA ARG A 284 -2.10 1.24 10.39
C ARG A 284 -2.48 0.70 11.76
N SER A 285 -3.63 1.10 12.29
CA SER A 285 -4.15 0.58 13.54
C SER A 285 -4.91 -0.74 13.38
N PHE A 286 -5.49 -0.97 12.21
CA PHE A 286 -6.20 -2.19 11.81
C PHE A 286 -5.98 -2.48 10.32
N ASP A 287 -6.15 -3.74 9.95
CA ASP A 287 -6.15 -4.16 8.54
C ASP A 287 -7.54 -4.04 7.90
N ASP A 288 -7.65 -4.34 6.61
CA ASP A 288 -8.90 -4.20 5.86
C ASP A 288 -9.93 -5.31 6.16
N GLU A 289 -9.62 -6.21 7.11
CA GLU A 289 -10.56 -7.17 7.70
C GLU A 289 -11.05 -6.74 9.09
N GLY A 290 -10.54 -5.61 9.61
CA GLY A 290 -10.86 -5.07 10.92
C GLY A 290 -10.06 -5.66 12.07
N VAL A 291 -8.99 -6.40 11.79
CA VAL A 291 -8.09 -6.97 12.79
C VAL A 291 -7.08 -5.92 13.25
N SER A 292 -6.87 -5.81 14.54
CA SER A 292 -5.88 -4.89 15.13
C SER A 292 -4.46 -5.21 14.65
N CYS A 293 -3.79 -4.23 14.07
CA CYS A 293 -2.40 -4.35 13.67
C CYS A 293 -1.46 -4.38 14.88
N ARG A 294 -0.44 -5.21 14.82
CA ARG A 294 0.55 -5.35 15.90
C ARG A 294 1.94 -5.62 15.37
N ASN A 295 2.92 -5.21 16.12
CA ASN A 295 4.33 -5.51 15.87
C ASN A 295 4.60 -7.01 15.91
N LYS A 296 5.33 -7.55 14.94
CA LYS A 296 5.69 -8.94 14.89
C LYS A 296 7.05 -9.16 14.25
N ILE A 297 7.80 -10.11 14.79
CA ILE A 297 9.09 -10.51 14.24
C ILE A 297 8.84 -11.65 13.25
N LEU A 298 9.10 -11.40 11.97
CA LEU A 298 9.00 -12.41 10.91
C LEU A 298 10.23 -13.32 10.93
N VAL A 299 11.41 -12.72 11.06
CA VAL A 299 12.69 -13.43 11.12
C VAL A 299 13.48 -12.91 12.30
N ASP A 300 13.86 -13.79 13.22
CA ASP A 300 14.72 -13.47 14.35
C ASP A 300 16.09 -14.12 14.17
N LYS A 301 17.12 -13.29 14.00
CA LYS A 301 18.50 -13.77 13.79
C LYS A 301 18.58 -14.90 12.75
N GLY A 302 17.91 -14.67 11.63
CA GLY A 302 17.86 -15.58 10.50
C GLY A 302 16.85 -16.72 10.59
N VAL A 303 16.19 -16.92 11.75
CA VAL A 303 15.17 -17.96 11.95
C VAL A 303 13.79 -17.43 11.66
N LEU A 304 13.05 -18.08 10.75
CA LEU A 304 11.67 -17.72 10.42
C LEU A 304 10.75 -18.01 11.63
N LYS A 305 10.02 -17.00 12.11
CA LYS A 305 9.15 -17.10 13.28
C LYS A 305 7.67 -17.24 12.92
N THR A 306 7.22 -16.55 11.90
CA THR A 306 5.82 -16.55 11.47
C THR A 306 5.71 -16.14 10.01
N TYR A 307 4.58 -16.46 9.39
CA TYR A 307 4.12 -15.83 8.17
C TYR A 307 3.19 -14.65 8.49
N LEU A 308 2.85 -13.87 7.48
CA LEU A 308 1.83 -12.84 7.53
C LEU A 308 0.47 -13.48 7.20
N HIS A 309 -0.45 -13.41 8.14
CA HIS A 309 -1.76 -14.05 8.03
C HIS A 309 -2.89 -13.03 8.02
N ASN A 310 -3.80 -13.18 7.06
CA ASN A 310 -5.16 -12.69 7.12
C ASN A 310 -6.07 -13.72 7.83
N LEU A 311 -7.36 -13.43 8.00
CA LEU A 311 -8.30 -14.34 8.66
C LEU A 311 -8.36 -15.72 7.97
N LYS A 312 -8.39 -15.72 6.63
CA LYS A 312 -8.48 -16.95 5.83
C LYS A 312 -7.24 -17.83 5.99
N SER A 313 -6.05 -17.27 5.78
CA SER A 313 -4.80 -18.04 5.86
C SER A 313 -4.51 -18.50 7.29
N ALA A 314 -4.88 -17.73 8.30
CA ALA A 314 -4.78 -18.11 9.69
C ALA A 314 -5.63 -19.36 10.01
N LYS A 315 -6.88 -19.39 9.53
CA LYS A 315 -7.77 -20.55 9.64
C LYS A 315 -7.20 -21.78 8.92
N LEU A 316 -6.79 -21.62 7.67
CA LEU A 316 -6.24 -22.73 6.87
C LEU A 316 -4.99 -23.36 7.50
N MET A 317 -4.18 -22.55 8.19
CA MET A 317 -2.96 -22.99 8.86
C MET A 317 -3.15 -23.27 10.36
N ASN A 318 -4.38 -23.17 10.88
CA ASN A 318 -4.73 -23.38 12.28
C ASN A 318 -3.86 -22.56 13.24
N CYS A 319 -3.73 -21.26 12.94
CA CYS A 319 -3.01 -20.29 13.76
C CYS A 319 -3.83 -18.99 13.93
N GLU A 320 -3.32 -18.05 14.70
CA GLU A 320 -3.93 -16.74 14.86
C GLU A 320 -3.59 -15.84 13.66
N THR A 321 -4.54 -14.96 13.27
CA THR A 321 -4.28 -13.90 12.31
C THR A 321 -3.20 -12.94 12.84
N THR A 322 -2.43 -12.41 11.93
CA THR A 322 -1.37 -11.44 12.27
C THR A 322 -1.76 -9.99 11.98
N GLY A 323 -3.02 -9.73 11.56
CA GLY A 323 -3.49 -8.40 11.19
C GLY A 323 -2.85 -7.92 9.88
N ASN A 324 -2.82 -8.79 8.89
CA ASN A 324 -2.24 -8.51 7.57
C ASN A 324 -3.24 -8.78 6.43
N GLY A 325 -4.53 -8.65 6.70
CA GLY A 325 -5.60 -8.79 5.72
C GLY A 325 -5.80 -7.53 4.90
N PHE A 326 -4.76 -7.04 4.22
CA PHE A 326 -4.85 -5.84 3.38
C PHE A 326 -5.34 -6.17 1.97
N LYS A 327 -6.18 -5.27 1.44
CA LYS A 327 -6.76 -5.35 0.10
C LYS A 327 -6.01 -4.46 -0.88
N ALA A 328 -5.93 -4.86 -2.13
CA ALA A 328 -5.43 -4.00 -3.20
C ALA A 328 -6.41 -2.87 -3.56
N GLY A 329 -7.67 -3.02 -3.21
CA GLY A 329 -8.74 -2.05 -3.38
C GLY A 329 -10.08 -2.65 -2.90
N TYR A 330 -11.14 -1.83 -2.87
CA TYR A 330 -12.45 -2.27 -2.36
C TYR A 330 -13.00 -3.51 -3.10
N ALA A 331 -12.65 -3.70 -4.36
CA ALA A 331 -13.13 -4.81 -5.19
C ALA A 331 -12.18 -6.04 -5.21
N SER A 332 -11.24 -6.15 -4.26
CA SER A 332 -10.29 -7.27 -4.20
C SER A 332 -10.51 -8.19 -3.01
#